data_52c6593e90c62d7c25def04c3981fc1f
#
_entry.id   52c6593e90c62d7c25def04c3981fc1f
#
_cell.length_a   1.000
_cell.length_b   1.000
_cell.length_c   1.000
_cell.angle_alpha   90.00
_cell.angle_beta   90.00
_cell.angle_gamma   90.00
#
_symmetry.space_group_name_H-M   'P 1'
#
loop_
_entity.id
_entity.type
_entity.pdbx_description
1 polymer ?
#
loop_
_entity_poly.entity_id
_entity_poly.type
_entity_poly.pdbx_seq_one_letter_code
_entity_poly.pdbx_strand_id
1 'polypeptide(L)'
;ARGTERYGIVVSSQAYRLKPMAIDVRVETDPVHWFLGEKNDVRSSYYLEDVATEFQVQGLELDWACVTWDGDFRYSNDEWKTYSFVGNKWQNIKKEERKLYLKNAYRVLLTRARQGMVIVVPEGNVEDHTRQPEFYNSTYEYFKRIGIKEI
;
A
#
# COMPACT_ATOMS: atom_id res chain seq x y z
N ALA A 1 -26.76 -14.02 10.70
CA ALA A 1 -26.44 -13.62 9.33
C ALA A 1 -24.94 -13.33 9.27
N ARG A 2 -24.19 -14.08 8.51
CA ARG A 2 -22.81 -13.71 8.20
C ARG A 2 -22.90 -12.43 7.37
N GLY A 3 -22.37 -11.33 7.92
CA GLY A 3 -22.26 -10.09 7.17
C GLY A 3 -21.45 -10.32 5.89
N THR A 4 -21.68 -9.48 4.92
CA THR A 4 -20.93 -9.50 3.66
C THR A 4 -19.45 -9.27 3.97
N GLU A 5 -18.58 -10.16 3.49
CA GLU A 5 -17.13 -9.99 3.62
C GLU A 5 -16.70 -8.67 2.98
N ARG A 6 -15.87 -7.91 3.68
CA ARG A 6 -15.34 -6.64 3.20
C ARG A 6 -13.91 -6.79 2.75
N TYR A 7 -13.64 -6.31 1.56
CA TYR A 7 -12.30 -6.30 0.98
C TYR A 7 -12.01 -4.95 0.33
N GLY A 8 -10.77 -4.59 0.20
CA GLY A 8 -10.38 -3.34 -0.43
C GLY A 8 -8.88 -3.22 -0.65
N ILE A 9 -8.50 -2.28 -1.51
CA ILE A 9 -7.11 -1.93 -1.77
C ILE A 9 -6.66 -0.89 -0.74
N VAL A 10 -5.54 -1.16 -0.10
CA VAL A 10 -4.94 -0.24 0.87
C VAL A 10 -3.49 0.05 0.50
N VAL A 11 -3.09 1.31 0.63
CA VAL A 11 -1.78 1.80 0.21
C VAL A 11 -1.23 2.80 1.23
N SER A 12 0.09 2.99 1.23
CA SER A 12 0.70 4.09 1.98
C SER A 12 0.28 5.44 1.40
N SER A 13 0.02 6.42 2.26
CA SER A 13 -0.22 7.81 1.84
C SER A 13 0.96 8.44 1.11
N GLN A 14 2.14 7.82 1.20
CA GLN A 14 3.37 8.25 0.51
C GLN A 14 3.63 7.45 -0.79
N ALA A 15 2.71 6.59 -1.20
CA ALA A 15 2.82 5.74 -2.39
C ALA A 15 2.49 6.53 -3.67
N TYR A 16 3.28 7.55 -3.98
CA TYR A 16 2.99 8.48 -5.08
C TYR A 16 3.26 7.92 -6.47
N ARG A 17 3.99 6.80 -6.57
CA ARG A 17 4.37 6.24 -7.88
C ARG A 17 3.54 5.02 -8.31
N LEU A 18 2.44 4.78 -7.64
CA LEU A 18 1.43 3.79 -8.07
C LEU A 18 0.46 4.33 -9.14
N LYS A 19 0.59 5.60 -9.53
CA LYS A 19 -0.26 6.25 -10.54
C LYS A 19 -0.35 5.51 -11.88
N PRO A 20 0.73 4.93 -12.43
CA PRO A 20 0.65 4.08 -13.63
C PRO A 20 -0.17 2.80 -13.47
N MET A 21 -0.48 2.41 -12.24
CA MET A 21 -1.39 1.30 -11.90
C MET A 21 -2.80 1.79 -11.57
N ALA A 22 -3.15 3.01 -11.96
CA ALA A 22 -4.42 3.67 -11.69
C ALA A 22 -4.69 3.93 -10.19
N ILE A 23 -3.64 4.00 -9.37
CA ILE A 23 -3.73 4.30 -7.94
C ILE A 23 -3.13 5.69 -7.69
N ASP A 24 -3.96 6.67 -7.35
CA ASP A 24 -3.53 8.03 -7.04
C ASP A 24 -3.87 8.40 -5.59
N VAL A 25 -2.88 8.38 -4.70
CA VAL A 25 -3.04 8.70 -3.28
C VAL A 25 -3.29 10.18 -3.00
N ARG A 26 -3.18 11.03 -4.02
CA ARG A 26 -3.51 12.46 -3.90
C ARG A 26 -5.01 12.71 -4.01
N VAL A 27 -5.76 11.76 -4.55
CA VAL A 27 -7.22 11.80 -4.58
C VAL A 27 -7.73 11.29 -3.24
N GLU A 28 -8.41 12.16 -2.52
CA GLU A 28 -8.94 11.81 -1.20
C GLU A 28 -10.16 10.91 -1.35
N THR A 29 -10.13 9.77 -0.69
CA THR A 29 -11.23 8.82 -0.63
C THR A 29 -12.08 9.10 0.59
N ASP A 30 -13.40 9.21 0.41
CA ASP A 30 -14.34 9.33 1.53
C ASP A 30 -14.41 8.00 2.29
N PRO A 31 -13.91 7.95 3.54
CA PRO A 31 -13.80 6.69 4.27
C PRO A 31 -15.18 6.10 4.63
N VAL A 32 -16.21 6.92 4.76
CA VAL A 32 -17.57 6.46 5.07
C VAL A 32 -18.14 5.68 3.90
N HIS A 33 -18.10 6.23 2.69
CA HIS A 33 -18.58 5.55 1.50
C HIS A 33 -17.72 4.35 1.14
N TRP A 34 -16.40 4.48 1.29
CA TRP A 34 -15.48 3.39 1.00
C TRP A 34 -15.71 2.18 1.91
N PHE A 35 -15.87 2.41 3.21
CA PHE A 35 -16.00 1.31 4.18
C PHE A 35 -17.44 0.83 4.36
N LEU A 36 -18.44 1.74 4.38
CA LEU A 36 -19.84 1.39 4.64
C LEU A 36 -20.67 1.21 3.37
N GLY A 37 -20.17 1.65 2.22
CA GLY A 37 -20.88 1.51 0.94
C GLY A 37 -21.20 0.06 0.62
N GLU A 38 -22.35 -0.14 -0.01
CA GLU A 38 -22.80 -1.45 -0.49
C GLU A 38 -22.15 -1.81 -1.84
N LYS A 39 -22.36 -3.05 -2.28
CA LYS A 39 -21.80 -3.56 -3.54
C LYS A 39 -22.28 -2.87 -4.81
N ASN A 40 -23.29 -2.01 -4.72
CA ASN A 40 -23.81 -1.22 -5.84
C ASN A 40 -23.32 0.24 -5.84
N ASP A 41 -22.51 0.66 -4.85
CA ASP A 41 -21.90 1.98 -4.78
C ASP A 41 -20.46 1.93 -5.30
N VAL A 42 -20.18 2.60 -6.41
CA VAL A 42 -18.85 2.63 -7.05
C VAL A 42 -17.75 3.20 -6.15
N ARG A 43 -18.11 3.98 -5.14
CA ARG A 43 -17.18 4.52 -4.14
C ARG A 43 -16.83 3.51 -3.05
N SER A 44 -17.52 2.39 -3.02
CA SER A 44 -17.29 1.31 -2.07
C SER A 44 -16.00 0.56 -2.37
N SER A 45 -15.33 0.08 -1.32
CA SER A 45 -14.13 -0.76 -1.43
C SER A 45 -14.32 -1.99 -2.30
N TYR A 46 -15.55 -2.47 -2.45
CA TYR A 46 -15.87 -3.64 -3.28
C TYR A 46 -15.59 -3.46 -4.76
N TYR A 47 -15.59 -2.21 -5.27
CA TYR A 47 -15.28 -1.94 -6.68
C TYR A 47 -13.80 -1.96 -6.99
N LEU A 48 -12.94 -1.85 -5.98
CA LEU A 48 -11.48 -1.80 -6.13
C LEU A 48 -10.99 -0.65 -7.04
N GLU A 49 -11.80 0.39 -7.19
CA GLU A 49 -11.44 1.60 -7.94
C GLU A 49 -10.79 2.63 -7.03
N ASP A 50 -11.40 2.88 -5.87
CA ASP A 50 -10.85 3.76 -4.86
C ASP A 50 -9.97 2.99 -3.89
N VAL A 51 -8.88 3.62 -3.47
CA VAL A 51 -7.95 3.06 -2.49
C VAL A 51 -8.03 3.82 -1.17
N ALA A 52 -7.78 3.14 -0.06
CA ALA A 52 -7.66 3.79 1.24
C ALA A 52 -6.20 3.77 1.72
N THR A 53 -5.81 4.84 2.41
CA THR A 53 -4.50 4.94 3.05
C THR A 53 -4.59 4.55 4.52
N GLU A 54 -3.43 4.48 5.20
CA GLU A 54 -3.36 4.22 6.63
C GLU A 54 -4.25 5.16 7.45
N PHE A 55 -4.47 6.38 6.97
CA PHE A 55 -5.35 7.34 7.67
C PHE A 55 -6.81 6.94 7.64
N GLN A 56 -7.30 6.43 6.49
CA GLN A 56 -8.70 6.03 6.35
C GLN A 56 -8.99 4.68 7.00
N VAL A 57 -8.03 3.76 7.04
CA VAL A 57 -8.25 2.41 7.59
C VAL A 57 -7.81 2.26 9.04
N GLN A 58 -7.22 3.26 9.63
CA GLN A 58 -6.84 3.23 11.05
C GLN A 58 -8.11 3.08 11.91
N GLY A 59 -8.14 2.02 12.73
CA GLY A 59 -9.31 1.69 13.55
C GLY A 59 -10.41 0.91 12.83
N LEU A 60 -10.27 0.63 11.53
CA LEU A 60 -11.18 -0.21 10.76
C LEU A 60 -10.59 -1.61 10.56
N GLU A 61 -11.45 -2.60 10.35
CA GLU A 61 -11.05 -3.96 10.02
C GLU A 61 -11.71 -4.39 8.71
N LEU A 62 -10.89 -4.95 7.83
CA LEU A 62 -11.33 -5.60 6.60
C LEU A 62 -11.27 -7.12 6.78
N ASP A 63 -12.07 -7.86 6.05
CA ASP A 63 -11.91 -9.31 6.00
C ASP A 63 -10.71 -9.68 5.13
N TRP A 64 -10.56 -8.99 3.99
CA TRP A 64 -9.44 -9.17 3.06
C TRP A 64 -8.86 -7.82 2.66
N ALA A 65 -7.54 -7.71 2.62
CA ALA A 65 -6.86 -6.51 2.17
C ALA A 65 -5.91 -6.81 1.01
N CYS A 66 -5.92 -5.95 0.01
CA CYS A 66 -4.89 -5.89 -1.01
C CYS A 66 -3.93 -4.75 -0.67
N VAL A 67 -2.77 -5.08 -0.12
CA VAL A 67 -1.74 -4.10 0.23
C VAL A 67 -0.85 -3.90 -0.97
N THR A 68 -0.96 -2.75 -1.63
CA THR A 68 -0.10 -2.43 -2.78
C THR A 68 1.10 -1.62 -2.32
N TRP A 69 2.28 -2.17 -2.57
CA TRP A 69 3.57 -1.62 -2.14
C TRP A 69 4.08 -0.55 -3.10
N ASP A 70 4.85 0.42 -2.59
CA ASP A 70 5.54 1.39 -3.46
C ASP A 70 6.98 1.60 -2.99
N GLY A 71 7.71 2.41 -3.73
CA GLY A 71 9.13 2.71 -3.48
C GLY A 71 9.42 3.59 -2.26
N ASP A 72 8.42 3.99 -1.50
CA ASP A 72 8.59 4.74 -0.25
C ASP A 72 9.16 3.89 0.89
N PHE A 73 8.93 2.58 0.86
CA PHE A 73 9.42 1.65 1.88
C PHE A 73 10.03 0.42 1.20
N ARG A 74 11.36 0.32 1.23
CA ARG A 74 12.12 -0.69 0.47
C ARG A 74 12.98 -1.54 1.37
N TYR A 75 13.01 -2.85 1.09
CA TYR A 75 14.03 -3.72 1.64
C TYR A 75 15.26 -3.71 0.73
N SER A 76 16.42 -3.35 1.26
CA SER A 76 17.66 -3.27 0.50
C SER A 76 18.87 -3.40 1.43
N ASN A 77 19.86 -4.20 1.03
CA ASN A 77 21.07 -4.43 1.83
C ASN A 77 20.75 -4.88 3.27
N ASP A 78 19.86 -5.85 3.40
CA ASP A 78 19.45 -6.47 4.67
C ASP A 78 18.76 -5.53 5.69
N GLU A 79 18.24 -4.40 5.21
CA GLU A 79 17.49 -3.45 6.06
C GLU A 79 16.31 -2.81 5.32
N TRP A 80 15.34 -2.33 6.09
CA TRP A 80 14.25 -1.54 5.57
C TRP A 80 14.64 -0.06 5.50
N LYS A 81 14.51 0.52 4.31
CA LYS A 81 14.83 1.91 4.02
C LYS A 81 13.57 2.70 3.70
N THR A 82 13.58 3.95 4.09
CA THR A 82 12.44 4.86 4.00
C THR A 82 12.74 6.04 3.08
N TYR A 83 11.79 6.34 2.19
CA TYR A 83 11.93 7.39 1.19
C TYR A 83 10.67 8.25 1.13
N SER A 84 10.84 9.52 0.79
CA SER A 84 9.74 10.42 0.40
C SER A 84 9.92 10.85 -1.04
N PHE A 85 8.82 10.95 -1.78
CA PHE A 85 8.83 11.42 -3.16
C PHE A 85 8.70 12.94 -3.20
N VAL A 86 9.76 13.63 -3.62
CA VAL A 86 9.82 15.08 -3.65
C VAL A 86 10.16 15.55 -5.06
N GLY A 87 9.27 16.39 -5.63
CA GLY A 87 9.38 16.80 -7.01
C GLY A 87 9.21 15.62 -7.97
N ASN A 88 10.31 15.11 -8.51
CA ASN A 88 10.33 14.01 -9.47
C ASN A 88 11.28 12.87 -9.08
N LYS A 89 11.64 12.77 -7.80
CA LYS A 89 12.56 11.74 -7.33
C LYS A 89 12.28 11.31 -5.89
N TRP A 90 12.71 10.10 -5.57
CA TRP A 90 12.76 9.60 -4.21
C TRP A 90 13.95 10.16 -3.46
N GLN A 91 13.71 10.57 -2.22
CA GLN A 91 14.75 11.07 -1.31
C GLN A 91 14.72 10.29 -0.01
N ASN A 92 15.89 9.97 0.54
CA ASN A 92 15.99 9.33 1.85
C ASN A 92 15.35 10.22 2.93
N ILE A 93 14.51 9.62 3.75
CA ILE A 93 13.98 10.28 4.94
C ILE A 93 15.09 10.30 5.99
N LYS A 94 15.44 11.48 6.50
CA LYS A 94 16.52 11.67 7.48
C LYS A 94 16.03 11.72 8.92
N LYS A 95 14.84 12.29 9.15
CA LYS A 95 14.28 12.43 10.49
C LYS A 95 13.78 11.09 11.02
N GLU A 96 14.28 10.65 12.17
CA GLU A 96 13.92 9.37 12.78
C GLU A 96 12.42 9.24 13.04
N GLU A 97 11.77 10.31 13.48
CA GLU A 97 10.34 10.33 13.74
C GLU A 97 9.52 10.08 12.44
N ARG A 98 9.97 10.60 11.29
CA ARG A 98 9.33 10.35 10.00
C ARG A 98 9.57 8.94 9.49
N LYS A 99 10.75 8.37 9.72
CA LYS A 99 11.05 6.97 9.42
C LYS A 99 10.14 6.04 10.22
N LEU A 100 10.00 6.30 11.51
CA LEU A 100 9.13 5.53 12.39
C LEU A 100 7.66 5.66 11.97
N TYR A 101 7.23 6.85 11.61
CA TYR A 101 5.90 7.09 11.09
C TYR A 101 5.59 6.22 9.86
N LEU A 102 6.46 6.21 8.86
CA LEU A 102 6.27 5.41 7.65
C LEU A 102 6.26 3.90 7.95
N LYS A 103 7.15 3.45 8.82
CA LYS A 103 7.16 2.05 9.28
C LYS A 103 5.84 1.68 9.95
N ASN A 104 5.32 2.54 10.80
CA ASN A 104 4.04 2.31 11.48
C ASN A 104 2.86 2.38 10.51
N ALA A 105 2.92 3.23 9.48
CA ALA A 105 1.91 3.25 8.42
C ALA A 105 1.79 1.88 7.75
N TYR A 106 2.89 1.27 7.34
CA TYR A 106 2.88 -0.09 6.77
C TYR A 106 2.42 -1.16 7.77
N ARG A 107 2.75 -1.02 9.05
CA ARG A 107 2.20 -1.91 10.10
C ARG A 107 0.68 -1.82 10.17
N VAL A 108 0.12 -0.62 10.08
CA VAL A 108 -1.33 -0.42 10.02
C VAL A 108 -1.91 -1.15 8.82
N LEU A 109 -1.35 -0.96 7.62
CA LEU A 109 -1.83 -1.62 6.40
C LEU A 109 -1.78 -3.14 6.50
N LEU A 110 -0.70 -3.69 7.03
CA LEU A 110 -0.47 -5.15 7.16
C LEU A 110 -1.29 -5.81 8.27
N THR A 111 -1.95 -5.05 9.11
CA THR A 111 -2.74 -5.56 10.25
C THR A 111 -4.23 -5.30 10.15
N ARG A 112 -4.72 -4.79 9.00
CA ARG A 112 -6.14 -4.48 8.82
C ARG A 112 -6.99 -5.68 8.44
N ALA A 113 -6.41 -6.69 7.82
CA ALA A 113 -7.14 -7.85 7.36
C ALA A 113 -7.35 -8.88 8.49
N ARG A 114 -8.58 -9.35 8.63
CA ARG A 114 -8.97 -10.36 9.64
C ARG A 114 -8.79 -11.79 9.14
N GLN A 115 -9.01 -12.03 7.85
CA GLN A 115 -8.98 -13.35 7.24
C GLN A 115 -7.74 -13.57 6.41
N GLY A 116 -7.32 -12.58 5.63
CA GLY A 116 -6.13 -12.70 4.81
C GLY A 116 -5.81 -11.44 4.01
N MET A 117 -4.63 -11.43 3.42
CA MET A 117 -4.19 -10.32 2.57
C MET A 117 -3.44 -10.83 1.36
N VAL A 118 -3.46 -10.01 0.32
CA VAL A 118 -2.57 -10.11 -0.84
C VAL A 118 -1.63 -8.91 -0.80
N ILE A 119 -0.34 -9.14 -0.99
CA ILE A 119 0.66 -8.07 -1.12
C ILE A 119 1.02 -7.97 -2.59
N VAL A 120 0.80 -6.81 -3.18
CA VAL A 120 1.18 -6.50 -4.57
C VAL A 120 2.45 -5.67 -4.54
N VAL A 121 3.51 -6.20 -5.11
CA VAL A 121 4.78 -5.48 -5.32
C VAL A 121 4.93 -5.23 -6.81
N PRO A 122 4.97 -3.96 -7.27
CA PRO A 122 5.12 -3.65 -8.69
C PRO A 122 6.45 -4.15 -9.28
N GLU A 123 6.46 -4.48 -10.56
CA GLU A 123 7.70 -4.84 -11.27
C GLU A 123 8.65 -3.66 -11.51
N GLY A 124 8.11 -2.46 -11.54
CA GLY A 124 8.86 -1.26 -11.93
C GLY A 124 8.97 -1.10 -13.44
N ASN A 125 9.78 -0.13 -13.87
CA ASN A 125 10.03 0.16 -15.28
C ASN A 125 11.43 0.79 -15.44
N VAL A 126 12.28 0.17 -16.22
CA VAL A 126 13.65 0.64 -16.46
C VAL A 126 13.73 2.01 -17.11
N GLU A 127 12.71 2.41 -17.86
CA GLU A 127 12.62 3.72 -18.52
C GLU A 127 12.09 4.83 -17.63
N ASP A 128 11.57 4.46 -16.43
CA ASP A 128 11.06 5.42 -15.45
C ASP A 128 11.99 5.46 -14.25
N HIS A 129 12.79 6.53 -14.13
CA HIS A 129 13.75 6.69 -13.02
C HIS A 129 13.09 6.74 -11.64
N THR A 130 11.78 6.98 -11.58
CA THR A 130 11.01 7.00 -10.32
C THR A 130 10.45 5.64 -9.95
N ARG A 131 10.56 4.65 -10.84
CA ARG A 131 10.01 3.31 -10.68
C ARG A 131 10.99 2.23 -11.14
N GLN A 132 12.27 2.41 -10.85
CA GLN A 132 13.28 1.43 -11.22
C GLN A 132 12.98 0.06 -10.61
N PRO A 133 13.18 -1.04 -11.34
CA PRO A 133 12.90 -2.39 -10.84
C PRO A 133 13.60 -2.72 -9.52
N GLU A 134 14.83 -2.23 -9.31
CA GLU A 134 15.53 -2.45 -8.04
C GLU A 134 14.82 -1.85 -6.81
N PHE A 135 13.93 -0.87 -6.99
CA PHE A 135 13.15 -0.33 -5.88
C PHE A 135 12.14 -1.33 -5.34
N TYR A 136 11.77 -2.33 -6.13
CA TYR A 136 10.74 -3.31 -5.83
C TYR A 136 11.27 -4.74 -5.70
N ASN A 137 12.21 -5.15 -6.54
CA ASN A 137 12.67 -6.53 -6.62
C ASN A 137 13.21 -7.08 -5.30
N SER A 138 14.02 -6.31 -4.58
CA SER A 138 14.58 -6.75 -3.30
C SER A 138 13.49 -6.93 -2.23
N THR A 139 12.46 -6.09 -2.26
CA THR A 139 11.30 -6.20 -1.37
C THR A 139 10.47 -7.45 -1.71
N TYR A 140 10.24 -7.70 -2.99
CA TYR A 140 9.56 -8.91 -3.47
C TYR A 140 10.30 -10.18 -3.03
N GLU A 141 11.61 -10.24 -3.24
CA GLU A 141 12.45 -11.37 -2.82
C GLU A 141 12.48 -11.55 -1.30
N TYR A 142 12.42 -10.46 -0.55
CA TYR A 142 12.27 -10.53 0.90
C TYR A 142 10.99 -11.25 1.31
N PHE A 143 9.85 -10.89 0.71
CA PHE A 143 8.57 -11.53 1.01
C PHE A 143 8.57 -13.02 0.67
N LYS A 144 9.16 -13.40 -0.47
CA LYS A 144 9.34 -14.82 -0.82
C LYS A 144 10.19 -15.56 0.21
N ARG A 145 11.30 -14.97 0.63
CA ARG A 145 12.25 -15.58 1.58
C ARG A 145 11.61 -15.82 2.95
N ILE A 146 10.74 -14.96 3.41
CA ILE A 146 10.03 -15.14 4.69
C ILE A 146 8.82 -16.06 4.60
N GLY A 147 8.54 -16.64 3.42
CA GLY A 147 7.53 -17.67 3.23
C GLY A 147 6.16 -17.18 2.76
N ILE A 148 6.04 -15.93 2.30
CA ILE A 148 4.81 -15.48 1.64
C ILE A 148 4.74 -16.17 0.28
N LYS A 149 3.62 -16.86 0.04
CA LYS A 149 3.41 -17.60 -1.21
C LYS A 149 3.07 -16.66 -2.35
N GLU A 150 3.71 -16.89 -3.49
CA GLU A 150 3.35 -16.26 -4.75
C GLU A 150 2.06 -16.88 -5.30
N ILE A 151 1.19 -16.05 -5.87
CA ILE A 151 -0.08 -16.45 -6.48
C ILE A 151 -0.16 -16.00 -7.94
#